data_a46b91f68c12be4be31c9f5fa9beb0ae
#
_entry.id   a46b91f68c12be4be31c9f5fa9beb0ae
#
_cell.length_a   1.000
_cell.length_b   1.000
_cell.length_c   1.000
_cell.angle_alpha   90.00
_cell.angle_beta   90.00
_cell.angle_gamma   90.00
#
_symmetry.space_group_name_H-M   'P 1'
#
loop_
_entity.id
_entity.type
_entity.pdbx_description
1 polymer ?
#
loop_
_entity_poly.entity_id
_entity_poly.type
_entity_poly.pdbx_seq_one_letter_code
_entity_poly.pdbx_strand_id
1 'polypeptide(L)'
;TSMSAPLVAGGLALYNEQKPDDSNELLFGNLINTSSSNVDFLAAIEVEPTPQLAILSATTRDTINGQNGNGFLEPGETIELLPLIKNYWGPTEDVRVGIEFAEFEDQTKATIIQNEIQIGSISAYATLQDLEESLKITISEGVANNVDIKFNLTVWSGPDQEYLSSPTEIVINVKNSILLFGILNEDLTLNPDREYLVSDNLILINNTTLTIPAGTTIKVSDDVMITINNNSSIQAIGNKDQRII
;
A
#
# COMPACT_ATOMS: atom_id res chain seq x y z
N THR A 1 -19.56 -12.86 35.04
CA THR A 1 -18.35 -12.10 34.66
C THR A 1 -17.17 -12.33 35.62
N SER A 2 -17.30 -12.13 36.92
CA SER A 2 -16.18 -12.37 37.86
C SER A 2 -15.86 -13.84 38.12
N MET A 3 -16.78 -14.76 37.84
CA MET A 3 -16.55 -16.23 37.96
C MET A 3 -16.01 -16.87 36.68
N SER A 4 -16.15 -16.25 35.52
CA SER A 4 -15.62 -16.79 34.27
C SER A 4 -14.10 -16.68 34.17
N ALA A 5 -13.49 -15.60 34.67
CA ALA A 5 -12.04 -15.42 34.62
C ALA A 5 -11.24 -16.55 35.34
N PRO A 6 -11.59 -16.97 36.59
CA PRO A 6 -10.94 -18.10 37.22
C PRO A 6 -11.08 -19.43 36.46
N LEU A 7 -12.27 -19.65 35.85
CA LEU A 7 -12.49 -20.86 35.06
C LEU A 7 -11.60 -20.89 33.80
N VAL A 8 -11.50 -19.75 33.12
CA VAL A 8 -10.60 -19.61 31.96
C VAL A 8 -9.15 -19.80 32.41
N ALA A 9 -8.71 -19.17 33.51
CA ALA A 9 -7.35 -19.35 34.03
C ALA A 9 -7.03 -20.81 34.40
N GLY A 10 -7.99 -21.52 35.00
CA GLY A 10 -7.85 -22.96 35.30
C GLY A 10 -7.76 -23.81 34.03
N GLY A 11 -8.58 -23.52 33.03
CA GLY A 11 -8.51 -24.21 31.73
C GLY A 11 -7.20 -23.97 31.00
N LEU A 12 -6.68 -22.73 31.02
CA LEU A 12 -5.36 -22.39 30.46
C LEU A 12 -4.22 -23.14 31.16
N ALA A 13 -4.28 -23.30 32.49
CA ALA A 13 -3.29 -24.09 33.25
C ALA A 13 -3.31 -25.56 32.84
N LEU A 14 -4.50 -26.16 32.66
CA LEU A 14 -4.65 -27.53 32.19
C LEU A 14 -4.16 -27.69 30.75
N TYR A 15 -4.45 -26.73 29.88
CA TYR A 15 -3.92 -26.73 28.51
C TYR A 15 -2.39 -26.75 28.51
N ASN A 16 -1.78 -25.85 29.25
CA ASN A 16 -0.33 -25.71 29.33
C ASN A 16 0.35 -26.95 29.94
N GLU A 17 -0.32 -27.69 30.82
CA GLU A 17 0.17 -28.99 31.32
C GLU A 17 0.18 -30.07 30.24
N GLN A 18 -0.81 -30.07 29.36
CA GLN A 18 -0.95 -31.05 28.27
C GLN A 18 -0.11 -30.71 27.04
N LYS A 19 0.10 -29.44 26.77
CA LYS A 19 0.82 -28.90 25.62
C LYS A 19 1.86 -27.86 26.07
N PRO A 20 2.90 -28.28 26.82
CA PRO A 20 3.86 -27.36 27.43
C PRO A 20 4.75 -26.61 26.42
N ASP A 21 4.88 -27.13 25.20
CA ASP A 21 5.69 -26.58 24.12
C ASP A 21 4.92 -25.60 23.22
N ASP A 22 3.60 -25.51 23.39
CA ASP A 22 2.79 -24.58 22.62
C ASP A 22 3.05 -23.13 23.07
N SER A 23 3.20 -22.22 22.11
CA SER A 23 3.28 -20.79 22.42
C SER A 23 1.93 -20.25 22.92
N ASN A 24 1.95 -19.13 23.63
CA ASN A 24 0.72 -18.47 24.06
C ASN A 24 -0.16 -18.06 22.88
N GLU A 25 0.45 -17.68 21.76
CA GLU A 25 -0.21 -17.31 20.52
C GLU A 25 -0.90 -18.51 19.88
N LEU A 26 -0.26 -19.69 19.89
CA LEU A 26 -0.87 -20.91 19.38
C LEU A 26 -2.03 -21.36 20.27
N LEU A 27 -1.86 -21.34 21.58
CA LEU A 27 -2.92 -21.60 22.54
C LEU A 27 -4.12 -20.68 22.32
N PHE A 28 -3.87 -19.38 22.14
CA PHE A 28 -4.92 -18.40 21.87
C PHE A 28 -5.64 -18.69 20.53
N GLY A 29 -4.87 -19.02 19.49
CA GLY A 29 -5.41 -19.42 18.19
C GLY A 29 -6.28 -20.67 18.28
N ASN A 30 -5.83 -21.71 19.00
CA ASN A 30 -6.59 -22.95 19.22
C ASN A 30 -7.92 -22.66 19.95
N LEU A 31 -7.89 -21.86 21.03
CA LEU A 31 -9.10 -21.50 21.75
C LEU A 31 -10.09 -20.74 20.89
N ILE A 32 -9.65 -19.74 20.11
CA ILE A 32 -10.54 -18.95 19.26
C ILE A 32 -11.16 -19.81 18.16
N ASN A 33 -10.36 -20.66 17.52
CA ASN A 33 -10.82 -21.42 16.36
C ASN A 33 -11.64 -22.67 16.73
N THR A 34 -11.58 -23.15 17.97
CA THR A 34 -12.37 -24.29 18.45
C THR A 34 -13.58 -23.88 19.31
N SER A 35 -13.61 -22.64 19.79
CA SER A 35 -14.70 -22.12 20.63
C SER A 35 -15.80 -21.49 19.79
N SER A 36 -17.05 -21.70 20.18
CA SER A 36 -18.21 -21.03 19.57
C SER A 36 -18.84 -20.05 20.55
N SER A 37 -19.94 -20.39 21.19
CA SER A 37 -20.58 -19.60 22.25
C SER A 37 -19.93 -19.79 23.63
N ASN A 38 -19.19 -20.89 23.81
CA ASN A 38 -18.46 -21.21 25.04
C ASN A 38 -17.01 -21.56 24.70
N VAL A 39 -16.13 -21.32 25.65
CA VAL A 39 -14.72 -21.74 25.56
C VAL A 39 -14.64 -23.26 25.68
N ASP A 40 -14.02 -23.91 24.69
CA ASP A 40 -13.83 -25.35 24.63
C ASP A 40 -12.35 -25.73 24.75
N PHE A 41 -11.89 -25.97 25.98
CA PHE A 41 -10.50 -26.34 26.22
C PHE A 41 -10.14 -27.73 25.74
N LEU A 42 -11.09 -28.69 25.73
CA LEU A 42 -10.84 -30.02 25.25
C LEU A 42 -10.60 -30.01 23.73
N ALA A 43 -11.50 -29.36 23.00
CA ALA A 43 -11.33 -29.19 21.57
C ALA A 43 -10.03 -28.45 21.23
N ALA A 44 -9.65 -27.43 22.02
CA ALA A 44 -8.41 -26.68 21.82
C ALA A 44 -7.14 -27.53 22.02
N ILE A 45 -7.16 -28.52 22.94
CA ILE A 45 -6.06 -29.44 23.19
C ILE A 45 -5.94 -30.50 22.08
N GLU A 46 -7.06 -30.97 21.56
CA GLU A 46 -7.13 -32.08 20.59
C GLU A 46 -6.99 -31.62 19.14
N VAL A 47 -7.17 -30.32 18.84
CA VAL A 47 -7.13 -29.80 17.47
C VAL A 47 -5.71 -29.85 16.89
N GLU A 48 -5.63 -30.19 15.61
CA GLU A 48 -4.43 -29.99 14.80
C GLU A 48 -4.53 -28.61 14.14
N PRO A 49 -3.71 -27.63 14.58
CA PRO A 49 -3.83 -26.27 14.11
C PRO A 49 -3.37 -26.14 12.65
N THR A 50 -4.16 -25.46 11.85
CA THR A 50 -3.84 -25.16 10.44
C THR A 50 -3.64 -23.67 10.24
N PRO A 51 -2.82 -23.21 9.28
CA PRO A 51 -2.66 -21.81 8.98
C PRO A 51 -3.96 -21.18 8.51
N GLN A 52 -4.24 -19.96 8.97
CA GLN A 52 -5.32 -19.11 8.48
C GLN A 52 -4.76 -17.74 8.11
N LEU A 53 -4.31 -17.64 6.88
CA LEU A 53 -3.62 -16.47 6.38
C LEU A 53 -4.59 -15.43 5.83
N ALA A 54 -4.29 -14.15 6.06
CA ALA A 54 -5.01 -13.04 5.48
C ALA A 54 -4.08 -11.86 5.22
N ILE A 55 -4.39 -11.07 4.20
CA ILE A 55 -3.79 -9.75 3.98
C ILE A 55 -4.73 -8.72 4.58
N LEU A 56 -4.23 -7.94 5.53
CA LEU A 56 -5.01 -6.90 6.22
C LEU A 56 -5.01 -5.58 5.45
N SER A 57 -3.90 -5.25 4.84
CA SER A 57 -3.69 -4.04 4.05
C SER A 57 -2.40 -4.17 3.24
N ALA A 58 -2.14 -3.22 2.37
CA ALA A 58 -0.83 -3.02 1.77
C ALA A 58 -0.46 -1.54 1.77
N THR A 59 0.81 -1.24 2.00
CA THR A 59 1.37 0.10 1.85
C THR A 59 2.15 0.21 0.55
N THR A 60 2.14 1.39 -0.04
CA THR A 60 2.92 1.70 -1.24
C THR A 60 4.18 2.47 -0.88
N ARG A 61 5.26 2.25 -1.63
CA ARG A 61 6.51 2.99 -1.52
C ARG A 61 7.03 3.34 -2.91
N ASP A 62 7.33 4.61 -3.13
CA ASP A 62 7.78 5.20 -4.40
C ASP A 62 9.27 5.59 -4.43
N THR A 63 10.07 5.09 -3.48
CA THR A 63 11.48 5.51 -3.29
C THR A 63 12.52 4.66 -4.00
N ILE A 64 12.10 3.68 -4.82
CA ILE A 64 13.03 2.76 -5.50
C ILE A 64 13.61 3.37 -6.78
N ASN A 65 14.86 2.98 -7.09
CA ASN A 65 15.54 3.26 -8.37
C ASN A 65 15.56 4.74 -8.81
N GLY A 66 15.68 5.67 -7.84
CA GLY A 66 15.74 7.10 -8.15
C GLY A 66 14.42 7.75 -8.45
N GLN A 67 13.30 7.12 -8.07
CA GLN A 67 12.00 7.77 -8.01
C GLN A 67 12.04 8.99 -7.08
N ASN A 68 11.12 9.91 -7.24
CA ASN A 68 11.20 11.21 -6.59
C ASN A 68 10.87 11.17 -5.09
N GLY A 69 10.26 10.08 -4.59
CA GLY A 69 9.94 9.88 -3.17
C GLY A 69 8.98 10.92 -2.60
N ASN A 70 8.14 11.52 -3.42
CA ASN A 70 7.24 12.60 -3.03
C ASN A 70 5.94 12.11 -2.35
N GLY A 71 5.75 10.79 -2.25
CA GLY A 71 4.57 10.15 -1.67
C GLY A 71 3.36 10.08 -2.60
N PHE A 72 3.49 10.53 -3.83
CA PHE A 72 2.48 10.37 -4.87
C PHE A 72 2.89 9.25 -5.83
N LEU A 73 1.91 8.51 -6.33
CA LEU A 73 2.13 7.44 -7.29
C LEU A 73 1.86 7.98 -8.69
N GLU A 74 2.91 8.23 -9.44
CA GLU A 74 2.87 8.96 -10.70
C GLU A 74 3.03 8.05 -11.92
N PRO A 75 2.52 8.47 -13.10
CA PRO A 75 2.78 7.76 -14.36
C PRO A 75 4.28 7.59 -14.63
N GLY A 76 4.67 6.40 -15.10
CA GLY A 76 6.06 6.04 -15.36
C GLY A 76 6.83 5.54 -14.13
N GLU A 77 6.30 5.70 -12.92
CA GLU A 77 6.95 5.23 -11.71
C GLU A 77 6.78 3.73 -11.48
N THR A 78 7.83 3.14 -10.89
CA THR A 78 7.77 1.78 -10.36
C THR A 78 7.62 1.87 -8.85
N ILE A 79 6.54 1.33 -8.33
CA ILE A 79 6.22 1.34 -6.91
C ILE A 79 6.39 -0.05 -6.30
N GLU A 80 6.71 -0.06 -5.02
CA GLU A 80 6.68 -1.25 -4.20
C GLU A 80 5.39 -1.34 -3.40
N LEU A 81 4.86 -2.55 -3.29
CA LEU A 81 3.74 -2.89 -2.43
C LEU A 81 4.23 -3.80 -1.31
N LEU A 82 3.96 -3.39 -0.09
CA LEU A 82 4.35 -4.05 1.14
C LEU A 82 3.09 -4.50 1.88
N PRO A 83 2.68 -5.76 1.74
CA PRO A 83 1.49 -6.28 2.40
C PRO A 83 1.70 -6.44 3.91
N LEU A 84 0.65 -6.17 4.68
CA LEU A 84 0.53 -6.52 6.09
C LEU A 84 -0.21 -7.85 6.19
N ILE A 85 0.49 -8.89 6.65
CA ILE A 85 -0.01 -10.26 6.68
C ILE A 85 -0.34 -10.65 8.12
N LYS A 86 -1.49 -11.30 8.29
CA LYS A 86 -1.91 -11.90 9.54
C LYS A 86 -2.09 -13.40 9.37
N ASN A 87 -1.53 -14.16 10.29
CA ASN A 87 -1.92 -15.55 10.50
C ASN A 87 -2.82 -15.63 11.73
N TYR A 88 -4.00 -16.17 11.59
CA TYR A 88 -5.00 -16.26 12.66
C TYR A 88 -4.98 -17.59 13.40
N TRP A 89 -4.10 -18.55 13.00
CA TRP A 89 -4.06 -19.84 13.68
C TRP A 89 -2.66 -20.47 13.64
N GLY A 90 -2.56 -21.76 13.21
CA GLY A 90 -1.35 -22.55 13.29
C GLY A 90 -0.15 -21.94 12.56
N PRO A 91 1.08 -22.18 13.04
CA PRO A 91 2.27 -21.69 12.36
C PRO A 91 2.42 -22.36 10.98
N THR A 92 3.11 -21.69 10.07
CA THR A 92 3.40 -22.25 8.75
C THR A 92 4.72 -21.75 8.20
N GLU A 93 5.26 -22.46 7.22
CA GLU A 93 6.46 -22.15 6.48
C GLU A 93 6.12 -21.91 5.00
N ASP A 94 7.11 -21.44 4.23
CA ASP A 94 6.98 -21.20 2.80
C ASP A 94 5.80 -20.30 2.41
N VAL A 95 5.51 -19.29 3.26
CA VAL A 95 4.47 -18.30 2.98
C VAL A 95 4.89 -17.45 1.79
N ARG A 96 3.95 -17.27 0.87
CA ARG A 96 4.12 -16.46 -0.33
C ARG A 96 2.95 -15.50 -0.49
N VAL A 97 3.21 -14.38 -1.15
CA VAL A 97 2.17 -13.40 -1.52
C VAL A 97 2.26 -13.15 -3.01
N GLY A 98 1.09 -13.16 -3.64
CA GLY A 98 0.94 -12.84 -5.05
C GLY A 98 0.06 -11.63 -5.28
N ILE A 99 0.24 -11.00 -6.44
CA ILE A 99 -0.57 -9.90 -6.94
C ILE A 99 -1.05 -10.20 -8.35
N GLU A 100 -2.28 -9.86 -8.63
CA GLU A 100 -2.88 -9.87 -9.96
C GLU A 100 -3.78 -8.64 -10.14
N PHE A 101 -4.14 -8.30 -11.37
CA PHE A 101 -5.16 -7.28 -11.62
C PHE A 101 -6.52 -7.76 -11.09
N ALA A 102 -7.30 -6.84 -10.52
CA ALA A 102 -8.67 -7.15 -10.15
C ALA A 102 -9.51 -7.49 -11.40
N GLU A 103 -10.60 -8.20 -11.19
CA GLU A 103 -11.52 -8.59 -12.28
C GLU A 103 -12.03 -7.35 -13.02
N PHE A 104 -11.97 -7.36 -14.36
CA PHE A 104 -12.35 -6.27 -15.26
C PHE A 104 -11.47 -5.00 -15.17
N GLU A 105 -10.34 -5.02 -14.47
CA GLU A 105 -9.41 -3.88 -14.47
C GLU A 105 -8.70 -3.75 -15.83
N ASP A 106 -8.51 -2.52 -16.26
CA ASP A 106 -7.76 -2.21 -17.49
C ASP A 106 -6.26 -2.37 -17.26
N GLN A 107 -5.73 -3.50 -17.71
CA GLN A 107 -4.33 -3.88 -17.55
C GLN A 107 -3.35 -2.99 -18.34
N THR A 108 -3.84 -2.09 -19.22
CA THR A 108 -2.97 -1.14 -19.93
C THR A 108 -2.47 -0.01 -19.02
N LYS A 109 -3.09 0.19 -17.86
CA LYS A 109 -2.73 1.23 -16.89
C LYS A 109 -1.45 0.94 -16.11
N ALA A 110 -1.05 -0.33 -15.99
CA ALA A 110 0.14 -0.71 -15.23
C ALA A 110 0.75 -2.01 -15.77
N THR A 111 1.99 -2.28 -15.35
CA THR A 111 2.67 -3.54 -15.57
C THR A 111 3.12 -4.11 -14.24
N ILE A 112 2.75 -5.36 -13.95
CA ILE A 112 3.25 -6.07 -12.76
C ILE A 112 4.65 -6.57 -13.08
N ILE A 113 5.67 -6.07 -12.36
CA ILE A 113 7.09 -6.40 -12.54
C ILE A 113 7.48 -7.58 -11.65
N GLN A 114 7.00 -7.58 -10.40
CA GLN A 114 7.21 -8.65 -9.41
C GLN A 114 5.83 -9.10 -8.93
N ASN A 115 5.36 -10.21 -9.46
CA ASN A 115 4.00 -10.69 -9.19
C ASN A 115 3.91 -11.62 -7.97
N GLU A 116 5.04 -12.10 -7.46
CA GLU A 116 5.10 -13.00 -6.31
C GLU A 116 6.34 -12.69 -5.47
N ILE A 117 6.22 -12.79 -4.14
CA ILE A 117 7.31 -12.70 -3.18
C ILE A 117 7.24 -13.87 -2.19
N GLN A 118 8.41 -14.31 -1.72
CA GLN A 118 8.53 -15.32 -0.69
C GLN A 118 8.78 -14.67 0.67
N ILE A 119 7.91 -14.96 1.62
CA ILE A 119 7.96 -14.38 2.97
C ILE A 119 8.73 -15.29 3.94
N GLY A 120 8.68 -16.61 3.73
CA GLY A 120 9.23 -17.60 4.65
C GLY A 120 8.23 -18.06 5.70
N SER A 121 8.64 -18.09 6.97
CA SER A 121 7.79 -18.61 8.06
C SER A 121 6.97 -17.52 8.72
N ILE A 122 5.77 -17.89 9.15
CA ILE A 122 4.94 -17.05 10.03
C ILE A 122 4.49 -17.88 11.24
N SER A 123 4.75 -17.36 12.43
CA SER A 123 4.35 -18.01 13.69
C SER A 123 2.83 -18.00 13.86
N ALA A 124 2.36 -18.87 14.77
CA ALA A 124 0.97 -18.88 15.17
C ALA A 124 0.49 -17.50 15.62
N TYR A 125 -0.67 -17.08 15.16
CA TYR A 125 -1.32 -15.82 15.50
C TYR A 125 -0.46 -14.55 15.30
N ALA A 126 0.62 -14.64 14.52
CA ALA A 126 1.54 -13.54 14.28
C ALA A 126 1.07 -12.60 13.17
N THR A 127 1.63 -11.40 13.17
CA THR A 127 1.47 -10.40 12.11
C THR A 127 2.84 -10.03 11.57
N LEU A 128 3.00 -9.99 10.25
CA LEU A 128 4.23 -9.59 9.58
C LEU A 128 3.98 -8.34 8.74
N GLN A 129 4.87 -7.35 8.88
CA GLN A 129 4.81 -6.09 8.15
C GLN A 129 6.13 -5.73 7.46
N ASP A 130 7.25 -5.92 8.14
CA ASP A 130 8.57 -5.56 7.61
C ASP A 130 9.12 -6.71 6.78
N LEU A 131 8.78 -6.73 5.50
CA LEU A 131 9.19 -7.73 4.55
C LEU A 131 10.51 -7.33 3.87
N GLU A 132 11.40 -8.29 3.64
CA GLU A 132 12.65 -8.07 2.90
C GLU A 132 12.40 -7.91 1.40
N GLU A 133 11.38 -8.58 0.87
CA GLU A 133 10.95 -8.49 -0.53
C GLU A 133 9.66 -7.70 -0.67
N SER A 134 9.44 -7.13 -1.85
CA SER A 134 8.25 -6.36 -2.19
C SER A 134 7.68 -6.78 -3.54
N LEU A 135 6.35 -6.76 -3.67
CA LEU A 135 5.69 -6.80 -4.97
C LEU A 135 5.98 -5.48 -5.70
N LYS A 136 6.11 -5.52 -7.04
CA LYS A 136 6.47 -4.32 -7.80
C LYS A 136 5.56 -4.13 -9.02
N ILE A 137 5.13 -2.89 -9.20
CA ILE A 137 4.27 -2.48 -10.30
C ILE A 137 4.85 -1.22 -10.92
N THR A 138 4.86 -1.13 -12.25
CA THR A 138 5.13 0.12 -12.96
C THR A 138 3.84 0.70 -13.49
N ILE A 139 3.56 1.97 -13.18
CA ILE A 139 2.41 2.70 -13.68
C ILE A 139 2.71 3.16 -15.11
N SER A 140 1.79 2.96 -16.04
CA SER A 140 1.98 3.35 -17.44
C SER A 140 2.01 4.88 -17.60
N GLU A 141 2.86 5.38 -18.53
CA GLU A 141 3.07 6.82 -18.77
C GLU A 141 1.79 7.61 -19.11
N GLY A 142 0.84 6.97 -19.76
CA GLY A 142 -0.40 7.63 -20.23
C GLY A 142 -1.55 7.65 -19.23
N VAL A 143 -1.35 7.21 -17.99
CA VAL A 143 -2.43 7.19 -17.00
C VAL A 143 -2.77 8.60 -16.55
N ALA A 144 -4.07 8.94 -16.63
CA ALA A 144 -4.55 10.26 -16.25
C ALA A 144 -4.53 10.47 -14.72
N ASN A 145 -4.59 11.75 -14.31
CA ASN A 145 -4.67 12.09 -12.89
C ASN A 145 -5.96 11.60 -12.23
N ASN A 146 -5.87 11.16 -10.98
CA ASN A 146 -6.97 10.60 -10.18
C ASN A 146 -7.63 9.34 -10.78
N VAL A 147 -6.87 8.55 -11.52
CA VAL A 147 -7.32 7.25 -11.98
C VAL A 147 -6.98 6.20 -10.92
N ASP A 148 -7.95 5.37 -10.59
CA ASP A 148 -7.76 4.21 -9.73
C ASP A 148 -7.35 3.00 -10.57
N ILE A 149 -6.41 2.22 -10.03
CA ILE A 149 -6.01 0.91 -10.55
C ILE A 149 -6.19 -0.10 -9.42
N LYS A 150 -6.90 -1.18 -9.72
CA LYS A 150 -7.28 -2.18 -8.72
C LYS A 150 -6.50 -3.47 -8.91
N PHE A 151 -6.02 -4.00 -7.81
CA PHE A 151 -5.31 -5.27 -7.76
C PHE A 151 -5.89 -6.16 -6.67
N ASN A 152 -5.76 -7.47 -6.86
CA ASN A 152 -6.03 -8.47 -5.85
C ASN A 152 -4.71 -9.00 -5.30
N LEU A 153 -4.57 -8.98 -4.01
CA LEU A 153 -3.48 -9.65 -3.29
C LEU A 153 -3.98 -10.94 -2.67
N THR A 154 -3.20 -12.00 -2.78
CA THR A 154 -3.44 -13.28 -2.12
C THR A 154 -2.20 -13.72 -1.35
N VAL A 155 -2.40 -14.38 -0.22
CA VAL A 155 -1.33 -15.01 0.55
C VAL A 155 -1.64 -16.50 0.69
N TRP A 156 -0.61 -17.33 0.59
CA TRP A 156 -0.76 -18.78 0.72
C TRP A 156 0.48 -19.42 1.32
N SER A 157 0.32 -20.68 1.75
CA SER A 157 1.40 -21.57 2.16
C SER A 157 1.02 -23.02 1.86
N GLY A 158 1.96 -23.93 2.06
CA GLY A 158 1.79 -25.34 1.79
C GLY A 158 1.86 -25.72 0.31
N PRO A 159 1.95 -27.03 0.02
CA PRO A 159 2.00 -27.54 -1.35
C PRO A 159 0.70 -27.20 -2.08
N ASP A 160 0.84 -26.86 -3.37
CA ASP A 160 -0.31 -26.53 -4.24
C ASP A 160 -1.26 -25.43 -3.67
N GLN A 161 -0.70 -24.49 -2.86
CA GLN A 161 -1.45 -23.42 -2.19
C GLN A 161 -2.55 -23.95 -1.25
N GLU A 162 -2.27 -25.02 -0.52
CA GLU A 162 -3.23 -25.69 0.38
C GLU A 162 -3.94 -24.69 1.32
N TYR A 163 -3.20 -23.68 1.83
CA TYR A 163 -3.73 -22.66 2.73
C TYR A 163 -3.78 -21.29 2.04
N LEU A 164 -4.64 -21.18 1.03
CA LEU A 164 -4.83 -19.96 0.24
C LEU A 164 -5.86 -19.04 0.91
N SER A 165 -5.50 -17.76 1.05
CA SER A 165 -6.44 -16.72 1.51
C SER A 165 -7.46 -16.34 0.44
N SER A 166 -8.58 -15.74 0.87
CA SER A 166 -9.41 -14.97 -0.05
C SER A 166 -8.63 -13.77 -0.60
N PRO A 167 -8.86 -13.36 -1.86
CA PRO A 167 -8.24 -12.16 -2.42
C PRO A 167 -8.62 -10.90 -1.63
N THR A 168 -7.63 -10.05 -1.39
CA THR A 168 -7.84 -8.72 -0.80
C THR A 168 -7.63 -7.67 -1.90
N GLU A 169 -8.71 -6.96 -2.27
CA GLU A 169 -8.62 -5.87 -3.24
C GLU A 169 -7.86 -4.68 -2.63
N ILE A 170 -6.89 -4.17 -3.37
CA ILE A 170 -6.21 -2.90 -3.10
C ILE A 170 -6.45 -1.94 -4.24
N VAL A 171 -6.53 -0.65 -3.92
CA VAL A 171 -6.73 0.42 -4.89
C VAL A 171 -5.55 1.36 -4.85
N ILE A 172 -4.92 1.56 -6.01
CA ILE A 172 -3.83 2.51 -6.21
C ILE A 172 -4.39 3.70 -6.95
N ASN A 173 -4.42 4.86 -6.30
CA ASN A 173 -4.84 6.10 -6.94
C ASN A 173 -3.63 6.80 -7.56
N VAL A 174 -3.61 6.91 -8.87
CA VAL A 174 -2.53 7.57 -9.62
C VAL A 174 -2.67 9.08 -9.54
N LYS A 175 -1.59 9.75 -9.19
CA LYS A 175 -1.48 11.21 -9.17
C LYS A 175 -0.56 11.66 -10.30
N ASN A 176 -1.08 12.43 -11.21
CA ASN A 176 -0.30 13.02 -12.30
C ASN A 176 -0.07 14.52 -12.05
N SER A 177 0.20 14.88 -10.80
CA SER A 177 0.41 16.26 -10.37
C SER A 177 1.87 16.47 -9.98
N ILE A 178 2.51 17.48 -10.57
CA ILE A 178 3.86 17.92 -10.21
C ILE A 178 3.75 19.03 -9.17
N LEU A 179 4.46 18.88 -8.04
CA LEU A 179 4.50 19.91 -7.01
C LEU A 179 5.41 21.07 -7.44
N LEU A 180 4.89 22.29 -7.34
CA LEU A 180 5.63 23.52 -7.53
C LEU A 180 5.70 24.28 -6.20
N PHE A 181 6.90 24.51 -5.67
CA PHE A 181 7.10 25.25 -4.42
C PHE A 181 8.54 25.76 -4.30
N GLY A 182 8.78 26.67 -3.37
CA GLY A 182 10.10 27.17 -3.06
C GLY A 182 10.61 28.17 -4.08
N ILE A 183 11.92 28.18 -4.34
CA ILE A 183 12.59 29.16 -5.20
C ILE A 183 12.86 28.57 -6.58
N LEU A 184 12.30 29.22 -7.61
CA LEU A 184 12.60 28.96 -9.00
C LEU A 184 13.62 29.99 -9.48
N ASN A 185 14.85 29.54 -9.79
CA ASN A 185 15.98 30.37 -10.20
C ASN A 185 16.50 30.04 -11.62
N GLU A 186 15.82 29.13 -12.32
CA GLU A 186 16.07 28.74 -13.71
C GLU A 186 14.74 28.71 -14.47
N ASP A 187 14.81 28.93 -15.79
CA ASP A 187 13.61 28.89 -16.64
C ASP A 187 12.94 27.52 -16.57
N LEU A 188 11.61 27.51 -16.40
CA LEU A 188 10.81 26.32 -16.36
C LEU A 188 9.66 26.42 -17.35
N THR A 189 9.55 25.44 -18.24
CA THR A 189 8.37 25.28 -19.12
C THR A 189 7.57 24.07 -18.65
N LEU A 190 6.29 24.29 -18.34
CA LEU A 190 5.41 23.22 -17.90
C LEU A 190 4.97 22.34 -19.08
N ASN A 191 4.69 21.07 -18.81
CA ASN A 191 4.13 20.14 -19.79
C ASN A 191 2.58 20.17 -19.69
N PRO A 192 1.84 20.49 -20.76
CA PRO A 192 0.37 20.55 -20.72
C PRO A 192 -0.31 19.20 -20.44
N ASP A 193 0.41 18.07 -20.66
CA ASP A 193 -0.11 16.73 -20.36
C ASP A 193 -0.04 16.37 -18.87
N ARG A 194 0.51 17.27 -18.04
CA ARG A 194 0.64 17.09 -16.59
C ARG A 194 -0.22 18.10 -15.83
N GLU A 195 -0.68 17.72 -14.67
CA GLU A 195 -1.29 18.65 -13.71
C GLU A 195 -0.21 19.16 -12.74
N TYR A 196 -0.27 20.42 -12.36
CA TYR A 196 0.65 21.04 -11.41
C TYR A 196 -0.11 21.49 -10.17
N LEU A 197 0.52 21.31 -9.00
CA LEU A 197 0.01 21.80 -7.73
C LEU A 197 1.04 22.73 -7.08
N VAL A 198 0.70 24.01 -6.95
CA VAL A 198 1.47 24.95 -6.12
C VAL A 198 1.08 24.67 -4.68
N SER A 199 1.88 23.86 -3.99
CA SER A 199 1.57 23.33 -2.65
C SER A 199 2.09 24.20 -1.50
N ASP A 200 3.06 25.08 -1.78
CA ASP A 200 3.62 26.07 -0.87
C ASP A 200 4.09 27.28 -1.70
N ASN A 201 4.55 28.35 -1.04
CA ASN A 201 4.96 29.56 -1.71
C ASN A 201 6.01 29.30 -2.82
N LEU A 202 5.73 29.84 -4.02
CA LEU A 202 6.60 29.75 -5.18
C LEU A 202 7.19 31.13 -5.47
N ILE A 203 8.51 31.23 -5.50
CA ILE A 203 9.24 32.51 -5.67
C ILE A 203 10.11 32.42 -6.90
N LEU A 204 9.83 33.24 -7.91
CA LEU A 204 10.64 33.37 -9.12
C LEU A 204 11.68 34.48 -8.89
N ILE A 205 12.97 34.19 -9.15
CA ILE A 205 14.09 35.12 -8.98
C ILE A 205 15.06 35.07 -10.17
N ASN A 206 15.99 36.05 -10.26
CA ASN A 206 17.13 36.02 -11.19
C ASN A 206 16.79 35.97 -12.69
N ASN A 207 15.82 36.75 -13.13
CA ASN A 207 15.33 36.81 -14.52
C ASN A 207 14.71 35.50 -15.01
N THR A 208 14.22 34.66 -14.12
CA THR A 208 13.59 33.37 -14.45
C THR A 208 12.23 33.55 -15.11
N THR A 209 11.95 32.76 -16.11
CA THR A 209 10.63 32.68 -16.76
C THR A 209 9.95 31.34 -16.46
N LEU A 210 8.75 31.40 -15.88
CA LEU A 210 7.86 30.26 -15.82
C LEU A 210 6.91 30.30 -17.03
N THR A 211 7.07 29.38 -17.95
CA THR A 211 6.21 29.26 -19.14
C THR A 211 5.12 28.23 -18.90
N ILE A 212 3.88 28.65 -19.08
CA ILE A 212 2.65 27.84 -18.91
C ILE A 212 2.01 27.70 -20.29
N PRO A 213 2.18 26.58 -21.00
CA PRO A 213 1.58 26.37 -22.30
C PRO A 213 0.07 26.23 -22.25
N ALA A 214 -0.58 26.39 -23.40
CA ALA A 214 -2.00 26.16 -23.56
C ALA A 214 -2.40 24.73 -23.16
N GLY A 215 -3.52 24.58 -22.43
CA GLY A 215 -4.03 23.31 -21.95
C GLY A 215 -3.48 22.87 -20.59
N THR A 216 -2.49 23.59 -20.02
CA THR A 216 -1.92 23.24 -18.72
C THR A 216 -2.96 23.47 -17.59
N THR A 217 -3.05 22.52 -16.67
CA THR A 217 -3.82 22.65 -15.42
C THR A 217 -2.89 22.94 -14.25
N ILE A 218 -3.15 24.04 -13.52
CA ILE A 218 -2.42 24.43 -12.32
C ILE A 218 -3.39 24.64 -11.18
N LYS A 219 -3.24 23.87 -10.13
CA LYS A 219 -3.95 24.09 -8.86
C LYS A 219 -3.06 24.83 -7.89
N VAL A 220 -3.65 25.70 -7.10
CA VAL A 220 -2.94 26.44 -6.04
C VAL A 220 -3.63 26.11 -4.73
N SER A 221 -2.85 25.66 -3.73
CA SER A 221 -3.35 25.39 -2.38
C SER A 221 -3.80 26.69 -1.70
N ASP A 222 -4.66 26.58 -0.71
CA ASP A 222 -5.08 27.72 0.12
C ASP A 222 -3.86 28.35 0.82
N ASP A 223 -3.89 29.68 0.97
CA ASP A 223 -2.86 30.49 1.63
C ASP A 223 -1.47 30.49 0.97
N VAL A 224 -1.35 30.03 -0.27
CA VAL A 224 -0.10 29.99 -1.05
C VAL A 224 0.05 31.24 -1.90
N MET A 225 1.27 31.80 -1.96
CA MET A 225 1.63 32.96 -2.78
C MET A 225 2.61 32.60 -3.90
N ILE A 226 2.36 33.14 -5.11
CA ILE A 226 3.34 33.14 -6.20
C ILE A 226 3.95 34.52 -6.27
N THR A 227 5.25 34.63 -5.97
CA THR A 227 5.99 35.90 -5.95
C THR A 227 6.94 35.99 -7.12
N ILE A 228 6.92 37.08 -7.85
CA ILE A 228 7.79 37.34 -9.01
C ILE A 228 8.73 38.47 -8.67
N ASN A 229 10.03 38.16 -8.58
CA ASN A 229 11.06 39.12 -8.21
C ASN A 229 12.18 39.25 -9.30
N ASN A 230 12.96 40.30 -9.24
CA ASN A 230 14.19 40.48 -9.99
C ASN A 230 14.06 40.25 -11.50
N ASN A 231 13.13 40.94 -12.15
CA ASN A 231 12.83 40.86 -13.57
C ASN A 231 12.40 39.43 -14.06
N SER A 232 12.02 38.56 -13.16
CA SER A 232 11.41 37.28 -13.52
C SER A 232 10.01 37.48 -14.08
N SER A 233 9.46 36.50 -14.77
CA SER A 233 8.17 36.60 -15.41
C SER A 233 7.40 35.25 -15.42
N ILE A 234 6.07 35.35 -15.56
CA ILE A 234 5.21 34.21 -15.90
C ILE A 234 4.63 34.49 -17.29
N GLN A 235 4.82 33.53 -18.19
CA GLN A 235 4.22 33.54 -19.52
C GLN A 235 3.13 32.46 -19.59
N ALA A 236 1.88 32.88 -19.44
CA ALA A 236 0.71 32.01 -19.48
C ALA A 236 -0.06 32.29 -20.78
N ILE A 237 0.08 31.43 -21.79
CA ILE A 237 -0.47 31.65 -23.14
C ILE A 237 -1.43 30.51 -23.45
N GLY A 238 -2.71 30.71 -23.07
CA GLY A 238 -3.81 29.85 -23.47
C GLY A 238 -4.41 30.25 -24.83
N ASN A 239 -5.21 29.39 -25.41
CA ASN A 239 -6.02 29.69 -26.57
C ASN A 239 -7.50 29.33 -26.35
N LYS A 240 -8.36 29.60 -27.33
CA LYS A 240 -9.81 29.40 -27.23
C LYS A 240 -10.18 27.93 -26.92
N ASP A 241 -9.45 26.99 -27.49
CA ASP A 241 -9.74 25.55 -27.44
C ASP A 241 -8.95 24.83 -26.34
N GLN A 242 -7.85 25.44 -25.89
CA GLN A 242 -6.94 24.92 -24.85
C GLN A 242 -6.69 26.02 -23.81
N ARG A 243 -7.57 26.14 -22.85
CA ARG A 243 -7.43 27.12 -21.76
C ARG A 243 -6.38 26.62 -20.74
N ILE A 244 -5.73 27.54 -20.07
CA ILE A 244 -5.02 27.27 -18.83
C ILE A 244 -6.07 27.31 -17.71
N ILE A 245 -6.09 26.31 -16.89
CA ILE A 245 -7.08 26.13 -15.81
C ILE A 245 -6.38 26.18 -14.47
#